data_4af48f07792b52de0daa78acc89077e6
#
_entry.id   4af48f07792b52de0daa78acc89077e6
#
_cell.length_a   1.000
_cell.length_b   1.000
_cell.length_c   1.000
_cell.angle_alpha   90.00
_cell.angle_beta   90.00
_cell.angle_gamma   90.00
#
_symmetry.space_group_name_H-M   'P 1'
#
loop_
_entity.id
_entity.type
_entity.pdbx_description
1 polymer ?
#
loop_
_entity_poly.entity_id
_entity_poly.type
_entity_poly.pdbx_seq_one_letter_code
_entity_poly.pdbx_strand_id
1 'polypeptide(L)'
;MRRFAIVASQAPASGTFSLNDLPGSGRMDLICRNIGSALLLSHGIRNDAEAIIHLLGGPGKPRRVRFRGIDMTGLRPDERSIAGRIRTVLEEPLPPVGIWKEVSQGISHSGGTLGQTLAEWASDGVIAFRLDRNGSSLDSIHDIPPDVGFLVGDHRPLEAPDLEVAIHSLSLGENWLLGSACISIVHHWLDSQEGNPSPSP
;
A
#
# COMPACT_ATOMS: atom_id res chain seq x y z
N MET A 1 -10.84 1.92 -8.43
CA MET A 1 -9.74 1.11 -7.80
C MET A 1 -9.08 1.92 -6.71
N ARG A 2 -8.89 1.36 -5.53
CA ARG A 2 -8.23 1.96 -4.37
C ARG A 2 -6.81 1.41 -4.28
N ARG A 3 -5.81 2.25 -4.39
CA ARG A 3 -4.40 1.82 -4.41
C ARG A 3 -3.67 2.36 -3.18
N PHE A 4 -2.90 1.51 -2.53
CA PHE A 4 -2.10 1.88 -1.35
C PHE A 4 -0.61 1.63 -1.64
N ALA A 5 0.20 2.67 -1.61
CA ALA A 5 1.66 2.57 -1.63
C ALA A 5 2.16 2.59 -0.18
N ILE A 6 2.62 1.45 0.30
CA ILE A 6 3.06 1.24 1.69
C ILE A 6 4.59 1.31 1.72
N VAL A 7 5.13 2.36 2.31
CA VAL A 7 6.58 2.56 2.40
C VAL A 7 7.12 1.87 3.65
N ALA A 8 7.96 0.87 3.44
CA ALA A 8 8.56 0.03 4.46
C ALA A 8 10.07 0.33 4.56
N SER A 9 10.42 1.38 5.31
CA SER A 9 11.78 1.94 5.35
C SER A 9 12.83 0.97 5.90
N GLN A 10 12.44 0.05 6.77
CA GLN A 10 13.33 -0.91 7.43
C GLN A 10 13.10 -2.36 7.02
N ALA A 11 11.95 -2.68 6.43
CA ALA A 11 11.65 -4.04 6.02
C ALA A 11 12.59 -4.49 4.90
N PRO A 12 13.22 -5.67 5.04
CA PRO A 12 14.24 -6.13 4.10
C PRO A 12 13.66 -6.41 2.72
N ALA A 13 14.42 -6.05 1.70
CA ALA A 13 14.13 -6.37 0.31
C ALA A 13 14.59 -7.80 -0.11
N SER A 14 15.04 -8.62 0.86
CA SER A 14 15.48 -10.01 0.66
C SER A 14 14.69 -10.98 1.54
N GLY A 15 14.59 -12.25 1.12
CA GLY A 15 13.84 -13.29 1.83
C GLY A 15 14.46 -13.78 3.15
N THR A 16 15.54 -13.17 3.63
CA THR A 16 16.32 -13.63 4.78
C THR A 16 15.80 -13.17 6.15
N PHE A 17 14.55 -12.78 6.27
CA PHE A 17 13.95 -12.35 7.53
C PHE A 17 13.23 -13.51 8.27
N SER A 18 13.07 -13.36 9.59
CA SER A 18 12.46 -14.37 10.46
C SER A 18 10.94 -14.24 10.50
N LEU A 19 10.22 -15.32 10.19
CA LEU A 19 8.77 -15.40 10.41
C LEU A 19 8.37 -15.52 11.90
N ASN A 20 9.32 -15.83 12.77
CA ASN A 20 9.07 -15.95 14.22
C ASN A 20 9.32 -14.63 14.96
N ASP A 21 9.91 -13.64 14.28
CA ASP A 21 10.19 -12.31 14.83
C ASP A 21 9.97 -11.26 13.73
N LEU A 22 8.71 -11.00 13.42
CA LEU A 22 8.34 -10.00 12.42
C LEU A 22 8.68 -8.56 12.88
N PRO A 23 8.48 -8.17 14.15
CA PRO A 23 8.92 -6.86 14.63
C PRO A 23 10.42 -6.64 14.49
N GLY A 24 11.26 -7.62 14.89
CA GLY A 24 12.73 -7.57 14.74
C GLY A 24 13.19 -7.69 13.29
N SER A 25 12.32 -8.11 12.38
CA SER A 25 12.57 -8.21 10.95
C SER A 25 12.21 -6.90 10.19
N GLY A 26 12.64 -5.76 10.72
CA GLY A 26 12.41 -4.45 10.09
C GLY A 26 10.95 -4.01 10.09
N ARG A 27 10.20 -4.36 11.16
CA ARG A 27 8.79 -4.06 11.36
C ARG A 27 7.88 -4.67 10.28
N MET A 28 8.23 -5.89 9.83
CA MET A 28 7.39 -6.65 8.90
C MET A 28 5.97 -6.88 9.45
N ASP A 29 5.78 -6.88 10.78
CA ASP A 29 4.49 -6.92 11.46
C ASP A 29 3.56 -5.78 11.03
N LEU A 30 4.06 -4.54 10.97
CA LEU A 30 3.29 -3.38 10.52
C LEU A 30 2.89 -3.50 9.05
N ILE A 31 3.80 -3.98 8.22
CA ILE A 31 3.54 -4.18 6.80
C ILE A 31 2.43 -5.21 6.58
N CYS A 32 2.49 -6.32 7.29
CA CYS A 32 1.44 -7.36 7.22
C CYS A 32 0.07 -6.83 7.65
N ARG A 33 0.01 -6.02 8.73
CA ARG A 33 -1.24 -5.36 9.16
C ARG A 33 -1.76 -4.40 8.11
N ASN A 34 -0.89 -3.61 7.47
CA ASN A 34 -1.28 -2.68 6.41
C ASN A 34 -1.87 -3.44 5.20
N ILE A 35 -1.26 -4.55 4.79
CA ILE A 35 -1.80 -5.41 3.71
C ILE A 35 -3.16 -5.98 4.11
N GLY A 36 -3.28 -6.50 5.33
CA GLY A 36 -4.55 -7.01 5.85
C GLY A 36 -5.64 -5.95 5.81
N SER A 37 -5.37 -4.74 6.30
CA SER A 37 -6.31 -3.62 6.27
C SER A 37 -6.66 -3.16 4.85
N ALA A 38 -5.72 -3.24 3.90
CA ALA A 38 -5.96 -2.83 2.53
C ALA A 38 -6.84 -3.83 1.76
N LEU A 39 -6.74 -5.12 2.06
CA LEU A 39 -7.30 -6.15 1.19
C LEU A 39 -8.38 -7.02 1.85
N LEU A 40 -8.36 -7.20 3.18
CA LEU A 40 -9.23 -8.18 3.83
C LEU A 40 -10.56 -7.58 4.28
N LEU A 41 -11.61 -8.34 4.05
CA LEU A 41 -12.95 -8.20 4.62
C LEU A 41 -13.23 -9.40 5.53
N SER A 42 -14.28 -9.33 6.37
CA SER A 42 -14.64 -10.42 7.28
C SER A 42 -14.81 -11.77 6.59
N HIS A 43 -15.32 -11.77 5.35
CA HIS A 43 -15.63 -12.99 4.60
C HIS A 43 -15.05 -12.98 3.17
N GLY A 44 -14.02 -12.17 2.91
CA GLY A 44 -13.47 -12.10 1.56
C GLY A 44 -12.30 -11.15 1.41
N ILE A 45 -12.00 -10.86 0.16
CA ILE A 45 -10.93 -9.93 -0.25
C ILE A 45 -11.58 -8.81 -1.05
N ARG A 46 -11.17 -7.56 -0.83
CA ARG A 46 -11.61 -6.40 -1.61
C ARG A 46 -11.13 -6.51 -3.04
N ASN A 47 -12.04 -6.67 -3.98
CA ASN A 47 -11.72 -6.78 -5.41
C ASN A 47 -11.29 -5.45 -6.03
N ASP A 48 -11.66 -4.34 -5.41
CA ASP A 48 -11.40 -2.97 -5.84
C ASP A 48 -10.17 -2.35 -5.17
N ALA A 49 -9.34 -3.15 -4.48
CA ALA A 49 -8.16 -2.68 -3.77
C ALA A 49 -6.86 -3.33 -4.23
N GLU A 50 -5.78 -2.53 -4.20
CA GLU A 50 -4.41 -2.94 -4.49
C GLU A 50 -3.46 -2.37 -3.42
N ALA A 51 -2.50 -3.15 -2.97
CA ALA A 51 -1.42 -2.70 -2.09
C ALA A 51 -0.07 -2.94 -2.75
N ILE A 52 0.76 -1.90 -2.86
CA ILE A 52 2.16 -1.98 -3.32
C ILE A 52 3.07 -1.65 -2.14
N ILE A 53 3.88 -2.62 -1.73
CA ILE A 53 4.84 -2.45 -0.65
C ILE A 53 6.18 -2.08 -1.23
N HIS A 54 6.77 -1.01 -0.71
CA HIS A 54 8.11 -0.54 -1.05
C HIS A 54 9.09 -1.00 0.02
N LEU A 55 9.77 -2.13 -0.18
CA LEU A 55 10.76 -2.68 0.73
C LEU A 55 12.10 -1.99 0.49
N LEU A 56 12.53 -1.16 1.43
CA LEU A 56 13.71 -0.30 1.31
C LEU A 56 14.85 -0.71 2.25
N GLY A 57 14.60 -1.61 3.19
CA GLY A 57 15.57 -2.04 4.19
C GLY A 57 16.48 -3.16 3.73
N GLY A 58 17.57 -3.35 4.51
CA GLY A 58 18.57 -4.40 4.26
C GLY A 58 19.54 -4.06 3.12
N PRO A 59 20.46 -4.99 2.81
CA PRO A 59 21.55 -4.77 1.86
C PRO A 59 21.13 -4.90 0.39
N GLY A 60 19.88 -5.25 0.10
CA GLY A 60 19.36 -5.46 -1.25
C GLY A 60 18.99 -4.17 -1.96
N LYS A 61 18.78 -4.26 -3.28
CA LYS A 61 18.16 -3.17 -4.04
C LYS A 61 16.69 -3.02 -3.63
N PRO A 62 16.13 -1.80 -3.63
CA PRO A 62 14.71 -1.59 -3.38
C PRO A 62 13.84 -2.50 -4.23
N ARG A 63 12.81 -3.08 -3.60
CA ARG A 63 11.88 -4.01 -4.24
C ARG A 63 10.46 -3.59 -3.95
N ARG A 64 9.63 -3.63 -4.98
CA ARG A 64 8.19 -3.42 -4.88
C ARG A 64 7.48 -4.76 -4.91
N VAL A 65 6.57 -4.99 -3.98
CA VAL A 65 5.70 -6.18 -3.97
C VAL A 65 4.25 -5.72 -4.03
N ARG A 66 3.51 -6.19 -5.03
CA ARG A 66 2.13 -5.79 -5.30
C ARG A 66 1.18 -6.92 -4.99
N PHE A 67 0.13 -6.61 -4.24
CA PHE A 67 -1.01 -7.46 -3.94
C PHE A 67 -2.26 -6.87 -4.61
N ARG A 68 -2.89 -7.59 -5.52
CA ARG A 68 -4.10 -7.15 -6.23
C ARG A 68 -5.29 -7.96 -5.78
N GLY A 69 -6.25 -7.30 -5.15
CA GLY A 69 -7.43 -7.97 -4.58
C GLY A 69 -8.28 -8.69 -5.61
N ILE A 70 -8.42 -8.12 -6.82
CA ILE A 70 -9.23 -8.70 -7.90
C ILE A 70 -8.75 -10.10 -8.32
N ASP A 71 -7.44 -10.34 -8.25
CA ASP A 71 -6.84 -11.60 -8.68
C ASP A 71 -6.51 -12.52 -7.48
N MET A 72 -6.62 -12.00 -6.25
CA MET A 72 -6.12 -12.66 -5.04
C MET A 72 -7.05 -13.76 -4.55
N THR A 73 -6.46 -14.88 -4.16
CA THR A 73 -7.18 -15.96 -3.46
C THR A 73 -6.40 -16.42 -2.22
N GLY A 74 -7.13 -16.84 -1.19
CA GLY A 74 -6.57 -17.51 -0.02
C GLY A 74 -5.60 -16.67 0.82
N LEU A 75 -5.74 -15.33 0.83
CA LEU A 75 -5.02 -14.47 1.78
C LEU A 75 -5.63 -14.64 3.17
N ARG A 76 -4.80 -15.00 4.15
CA ARG A 76 -5.23 -15.19 5.54
C ARG A 76 -4.90 -13.95 6.37
N PRO A 77 -5.70 -13.62 7.41
CA PRO A 77 -5.54 -12.39 8.19
C PRO A 77 -4.34 -12.41 9.15
N ASP A 78 -3.71 -13.55 9.38
CA ASP A 78 -2.57 -13.63 10.28
C ASP A 78 -1.28 -13.08 9.64
N GLU A 79 -0.54 -12.29 10.42
CA GLU A 79 0.68 -11.62 9.97
C GLU A 79 1.74 -12.60 9.45
N ARG A 80 1.86 -13.78 10.07
CA ARG A 80 2.83 -14.80 9.68
C ARG A 80 2.53 -15.37 8.30
N SER A 81 1.26 -15.58 7.96
CA SER A 81 0.83 -16.04 6.64
C SER A 81 1.14 -15.00 5.56
N ILE A 82 0.82 -13.73 5.82
CA ILE A 82 1.11 -12.62 4.89
C ILE A 82 2.63 -12.48 4.71
N ALA A 83 3.40 -12.48 5.79
CA ALA A 83 4.86 -12.44 5.75
C ALA A 83 5.46 -13.62 4.99
N GLY A 84 4.88 -14.82 5.12
CA GLY A 84 5.26 -16.00 4.35
C GLY A 84 5.12 -15.80 2.85
N ARG A 85 4.01 -15.17 2.40
CA ARG A 85 3.81 -14.80 0.99
C ARG A 85 4.86 -13.80 0.51
N ILE A 86 5.16 -12.77 1.32
CA ILE A 86 6.21 -11.79 1.00
C ILE A 86 7.57 -12.50 0.89
N ARG A 87 7.91 -13.38 1.84
CA ARG A 87 9.18 -14.11 1.82
C ARG A 87 9.34 -14.94 0.54
N THR A 88 8.32 -15.69 0.12
CA THR A 88 8.34 -16.45 -1.13
C THR A 88 8.62 -15.55 -2.34
N VAL A 89 8.01 -14.35 -2.39
CA VAL A 89 8.29 -13.37 -3.46
C VAL A 89 9.74 -12.91 -3.42
N LEU A 90 10.29 -12.70 -2.21
CA LEU A 90 11.67 -12.20 -2.06
C LEU A 90 12.76 -13.24 -2.33
N GLU A 91 12.41 -14.52 -2.37
CA GLU A 91 13.28 -15.63 -2.80
C GLU A 91 13.47 -15.65 -4.33
N GLU A 92 12.55 -15.03 -5.09
CA GLU A 92 12.66 -14.90 -6.53
C GLU A 92 13.70 -13.86 -6.95
N PRO A 93 14.39 -14.03 -8.11
CA PRO A 93 15.27 -13.01 -8.67
C PRO A 93 14.54 -11.68 -8.88
N LEU A 94 15.19 -10.58 -8.52
CA LEU A 94 14.62 -9.24 -8.68
C LEU A 94 14.40 -8.90 -10.17
N PRO A 95 13.17 -8.64 -10.61
CA PRO A 95 12.90 -8.20 -11.97
C PRO A 95 13.47 -6.79 -12.24
N PRO A 96 13.70 -6.43 -13.50
CA PRO A 96 14.03 -5.06 -13.87
C PRO A 96 12.98 -4.05 -13.40
N VAL A 97 13.39 -2.79 -13.25
CA VAL A 97 12.51 -1.67 -12.91
C VAL A 97 11.38 -1.56 -13.93
N GLY A 98 10.14 -1.46 -13.45
CA GLY A 98 8.94 -1.33 -14.29
C GLY A 98 8.41 -2.66 -14.86
N ILE A 99 9.14 -3.76 -14.72
CA ILE A 99 8.69 -5.08 -15.15
C ILE A 99 8.08 -5.82 -13.95
N TRP A 100 6.77 -6.05 -13.99
CA TRP A 100 6.06 -6.80 -12.96
C TRP A 100 6.04 -8.29 -13.29
N LYS A 101 6.67 -9.10 -12.43
CA LYS A 101 6.66 -10.57 -12.52
C LYS A 101 5.69 -11.13 -11.50
N GLU A 102 4.72 -11.89 -11.94
CA GLU A 102 3.81 -12.64 -11.04
C GLU A 102 4.52 -13.84 -10.43
N VAL A 103 4.36 -14.03 -9.12
CA VAL A 103 4.93 -15.16 -8.35
C VAL A 103 3.82 -16.11 -7.90
N SER A 104 2.68 -15.56 -7.53
CA SER A 104 1.46 -16.33 -7.24
C SER A 104 0.25 -15.47 -7.59
N GLN A 105 -0.91 -16.09 -7.68
CA GLN A 105 -2.14 -15.43 -8.08
C GLN A 105 -2.39 -14.16 -7.26
N GLY A 106 -2.44 -13.03 -7.95
CA GLY A 106 -2.61 -11.71 -7.37
C GLY A 106 -1.39 -11.13 -6.65
N ILE A 107 -0.22 -11.81 -6.67
CA ILE A 107 1.01 -11.28 -6.07
C ILE A 107 2.11 -11.21 -7.11
N SER A 108 2.63 -10.02 -7.33
CA SER A 108 3.71 -9.74 -8.27
C SER A 108 4.77 -8.84 -7.64
N HIS A 109 5.95 -8.80 -8.26
CA HIS A 109 7.03 -7.93 -7.80
C HIS A 109 7.79 -7.27 -8.96
N SER A 110 8.46 -6.17 -8.65
CA SER A 110 9.28 -5.41 -9.58
C SER A 110 10.41 -4.71 -8.83
N GLY A 111 11.49 -4.39 -9.53
CA GLY A 111 12.44 -3.38 -9.05
C GLY A 111 11.82 -1.98 -9.11
N GLY A 112 12.48 -1.03 -8.46
CA GLY A 112 12.10 0.39 -8.52
C GLY A 112 11.75 0.99 -7.17
N THR A 113 11.51 2.30 -7.20
CA THR A 113 11.27 3.15 -6.03
C THR A 113 9.80 3.57 -5.94
N LEU A 114 9.46 4.34 -4.89
CA LEU A 114 8.15 4.98 -4.75
C LEU A 114 7.87 5.93 -5.93
N GLY A 115 8.88 6.71 -6.36
CA GLY A 115 8.75 7.59 -7.52
C GLY A 115 8.34 6.85 -8.79
N GLN A 116 8.86 5.62 -9.01
CA GLN A 116 8.44 4.78 -10.13
C GLN A 116 6.95 4.39 -10.04
N THR A 117 6.47 4.02 -8.84
CA THR A 117 5.04 3.70 -8.65
C THR A 117 4.16 4.91 -8.91
N LEU A 118 4.57 6.10 -8.45
CA LEU A 118 3.80 7.32 -8.66
C LEU A 118 3.79 7.75 -10.13
N ALA A 119 4.89 7.56 -10.84
CA ALA A 119 4.93 7.80 -12.29
C ALA A 119 4.01 6.82 -13.05
N GLU A 120 4.00 5.53 -12.67
CA GLU A 120 3.06 4.53 -13.21
C GLU A 120 1.60 4.93 -12.92
N TRP A 121 1.30 5.33 -11.67
CA TRP A 121 -0.04 5.79 -11.29
C TRP A 121 -0.47 7.04 -12.05
N ALA A 122 0.40 8.02 -12.20
CA ALA A 122 0.10 9.23 -12.98
C ALA A 122 -0.19 8.90 -14.46
N SER A 123 0.56 7.97 -15.05
CA SER A 123 0.31 7.48 -16.41
C SER A 123 -1.04 6.78 -16.54
N ASP A 124 -1.49 6.09 -15.48
CA ASP A 124 -2.81 5.45 -15.40
C ASP A 124 -3.95 6.43 -15.06
N GLY A 125 -3.66 7.71 -14.83
CA GLY A 125 -4.64 8.73 -14.44
C GLY A 125 -5.06 8.66 -12.96
N VAL A 126 -4.29 7.98 -12.12
CA VAL A 126 -4.56 7.86 -10.67
C VAL A 126 -4.15 9.13 -9.95
N ILE A 127 -5.06 9.72 -9.18
CA ILE A 127 -4.74 10.82 -8.27
C ILE A 127 -4.15 10.26 -6.99
N ALA A 128 -2.94 10.71 -6.63
CA ALA A 128 -2.20 10.25 -5.45
C ALA A 128 -2.33 11.22 -4.28
N PHE A 129 -2.66 10.69 -3.11
CA PHE A 129 -2.72 11.42 -1.85
C PHE A 129 -1.65 10.91 -0.87
N ARG A 130 -0.92 11.84 -0.28
CA ARG A 130 -0.07 11.56 0.89
C ARG A 130 -0.88 11.79 2.15
N LEU A 131 -0.94 10.80 3.02
CA LEU A 131 -1.55 10.96 4.33
C LEU A 131 -0.60 11.76 5.24
N ASP A 132 -1.00 12.96 5.60
CA ASP A 132 -0.21 13.92 6.37
C ASP A 132 -1.15 14.73 7.29
N ARG A 133 -0.81 14.84 8.58
CA ARG A 133 -1.65 15.56 9.57
C ARG A 133 -1.94 17.02 9.17
N ASN A 134 -1.04 17.64 8.42
CA ASN A 134 -1.17 19.04 7.97
C ASN A 134 -1.85 19.15 6.58
N GLY A 135 -2.36 18.05 6.04
CA GLY A 135 -3.08 18.04 4.77
C GLY A 135 -4.49 18.61 4.86
N SER A 136 -5.17 18.67 3.74
CA SER A 136 -6.59 19.02 3.67
C SER A 136 -7.45 17.93 4.32
N SER A 137 -8.57 18.31 4.95
CA SER A 137 -9.51 17.34 5.54
C SER A 137 -10.12 16.43 4.46
N LEU A 138 -10.42 15.18 4.82
CA LEU A 138 -11.20 14.26 3.98
C LEU A 138 -12.52 14.89 3.50
N ASP A 139 -13.19 15.65 4.38
CA ASP A 139 -14.48 16.29 4.09
C ASP A 139 -14.38 17.40 3.04
N SER A 140 -13.16 17.90 2.73
CA SER A 140 -12.94 18.90 1.70
C SER A 140 -12.81 18.32 0.30
N ILE A 141 -12.74 17.00 0.17
CA ILE A 141 -12.63 16.32 -1.11
C ILE A 141 -14.02 16.02 -1.64
N HIS A 142 -14.37 16.73 -2.70
CA HIS A 142 -15.56 16.49 -3.50
C HIS A 142 -15.11 15.83 -4.80
N ASP A 143 -15.95 15.03 -5.43
CA ASP A 143 -15.66 14.37 -6.73
C ASP A 143 -14.43 13.44 -6.69
N ILE A 144 -14.53 12.38 -5.90
CA ILE A 144 -13.47 11.37 -5.80
C ILE A 144 -13.40 10.58 -7.11
N PRO A 145 -12.22 10.56 -7.78
CA PRO A 145 -12.08 9.79 -9.01
C PRO A 145 -12.20 8.28 -8.73
N PRO A 146 -12.61 7.49 -9.74
CA PRO A 146 -12.78 6.04 -9.58
C PRO A 146 -11.45 5.31 -9.27
N ASP A 147 -10.31 5.92 -9.63
CA ASP A 147 -8.97 5.44 -9.37
C ASP A 147 -8.21 6.43 -8.50
N VAL A 148 -7.94 6.03 -7.24
CA VAL A 148 -7.24 6.86 -6.25
C VAL A 148 -6.11 6.08 -5.60
N GLY A 149 -5.01 6.76 -5.29
CA GLY A 149 -3.85 6.20 -4.62
C GLY A 149 -3.56 6.91 -3.30
N PHE A 150 -3.13 6.16 -2.28
CA PHE A 150 -2.78 6.68 -0.97
C PHE A 150 -1.39 6.21 -0.56
N LEU A 151 -0.55 7.15 -0.13
CA LEU A 151 0.77 6.86 0.40
C LEU A 151 0.68 6.70 1.90
N VAL A 152 1.14 5.54 2.37
CA VAL A 152 1.12 5.16 3.79
C VAL A 152 2.54 4.85 4.23
N GLY A 153 3.02 5.51 5.28
CA GLY A 153 4.30 5.21 5.91
C GLY A 153 4.23 3.99 6.83
N ASP A 154 5.42 3.54 7.23
CA ASP A 154 5.55 2.59 8.35
C ASP A 154 5.47 3.34 9.70
N HIS A 155 6.45 3.20 10.58
CA HIS A 155 6.56 3.89 11.86
C HIS A 155 7.36 5.21 11.77
N ARG A 156 7.76 5.62 10.58
CA ARG A 156 8.50 6.85 10.30
C ARG A 156 7.66 7.79 9.44
N PRO A 157 7.84 9.12 9.61
CA PRO A 157 7.24 10.06 8.69
C PRO A 157 7.67 9.74 7.25
N LEU A 158 6.73 9.85 6.31
CA LEU A 158 7.06 9.82 4.89
C LEU A 158 7.85 11.09 4.57
N GLU A 159 9.14 10.93 4.27
CA GLU A 159 9.91 12.00 3.66
C GLU A 159 9.31 12.25 2.27
N ALA A 160 9.10 13.53 1.93
CA ALA A 160 8.66 13.87 0.60
C ALA A 160 9.78 13.44 -0.37
N PRO A 161 9.57 12.41 -1.18
CA PRO A 161 10.54 12.13 -2.23
C PRO A 161 10.56 13.36 -3.16
N ASP A 162 11.69 13.61 -3.81
CA ASP A 162 11.77 14.54 -4.94
C ASP A 162 10.91 13.96 -6.08
N LEU A 163 9.60 14.22 -6.00
CA LEU A 163 8.62 13.66 -6.92
C LEU A 163 8.31 14.69 -7.99
N GLU A 164 8.57 14.33 -9.22
CA GLU A 164 8.13 15.08 -10.39
C GLU A 164 6.58 15.06 -10.55
N VAL A 165 5.91 14.25 -9.75
CA VAL A 165 4.45 14.03 -9.79
C VAL A 165 3.76 14.82 -8.67
N ALA A 166 2.75 15.60 -9.00
CA ALA A 166 1.94 16.32 -8.02
C ALA A 166 1.23 15.35 -7.07
N ILE A 167 1.46 15.51 -5.76
CA ILE A 167 0.81 14.73 -4.72
C ILE A 167 0.04 15.69 -3.81
N HIS A 168 -1.24 15.39 -3.60
CA HIS A 168 -2.07 16.12 -2.64
C HIS A 168 -1.85 15.58 -1.22
N SER A 169 -1.76 16.47 -0.23
CA SER A 169 -1.70 16.07 1.17
C SER A 169 -3.10 16.02 1.78
N LEU A 170 -3.42 14.92 2.45
CA LEU A 170 -4.73 14.64 3.01
C LEU A 170 -4.61 14.28 4.50
N SER A 171 -5.40 14.93 5.35
CA SER A 171 -5.39 14.71 6.78
C SER A 171 -6.54 13.80 7.24
N LEU A 172 -6.18 12.83 8.09
CA LEU A 172 -7.13 11.99 8.82
C LEU A 172 -7.36 12.48 10.27
N GLY A 173 -6.98 13.73 10.57
CA GLY A 173 -7.04 14.34 11.89
C GLY A 173 -5.66 14.58 12.50
N GLU A 174 -5.63 15.10 13.74
CA GLU A 174 -4.41 15.58 14.39
C GLU A 174 -3.54 14.45 14.98
N ASN A 175 -4.12 13.28 15.23
CA ASN A 175 -3.42 12.17 15.87
C ASN A 175 -2.57 11.37 14.87
N TRP A 176 -1.39 10.92 15.36
CA TRP A 176 -0.58 9.96 14.63
C TRP A 176 -1.20 8.58 14.73
N LEU A 177 -1.75 8.08 13.63
CA LEU A 177 -2.40 6.78 13.55
C LEU A 177 -1.43 5.72 12.99
N LEU A 178 -1.68 4.46 13.35
CA LEU A 178 -1.01 3.35 12.67
C LEU A 178 -1.43 3.31 11.20
N GLY A 179 -0.52 2.92 10.29
CA GLY A 179 -0.82 2.83 8.86
C GLY A 179 -2.05 1.96 8.54
N SER A 180 -2.23 0.85 9.27
CA SER A 180 -3.41 0.00 9.14
C SER A 180 -4.72 0.70 9.53
N ALA A 181 -4.69 1.56 10.55
CA ALA A 181 -5.84 2.38 10.92
C ALA A 181 -6.12 3.46 9.87
N CYS A 182 -5.08 4.10 9.35
CA CYS A 182 -5.22 5.05 8.23
C CYS A 182 -5.92 4.41 7.03
N ILE A 183 -5.48 3.23 6.62
CA ILE A 183 -6.07 2.46 5.51
C ILE A 183 -7.54 2.15 5.78
N SER A 184 -7.88 1.73 7.00
CA SER A 184 -9.27 1.42 7.38
C SER A 184 -10.17 2.65 7.34
N ILE A 185 -9.69 3.81 7.80
CA ILE A 185 -10.42 5.09 7.74
C ILE A 185 -10.64 5.51 6.29
N VAL A 186 -9.61 5.42 5.44
CA VAL A 186 -9.71 5.71 4.01
C VAL A 186 -10.74 4.80 3.33
N HIS A 187 -10.74 3.51 3.63
CA HIS A 187 -11.74 2.59 3.11
C HIS A 187 -13.16 2.97 3.55
N HIS A 188 -13.34 3.25 4.85
CA HIS A 188 -14.63 3.67 5.38
C HIS A 188 -15.14 4.95 4.70
N TRP A 189 -14.25 5.93 4.54
CA TRP A 189 -14.59 7.18 3.85
C TRP A 189 -15.01 6.92 2.39
N LEU A 190 -14.24 6.15 1.62
CA LEU A 190 -14.58 5.80 0.24
C LEU A 190 -15.89 5.02 0.14
N ASP A 191 -16.10 4.03 1.02
CA ASP A 191 -17.35 3.23 1.07
C ASP A 191 -18.57 4.12 1.37
N SER A 192 -18.40 5.16 2.21
CA SER A 192 -19.49 6.11 2.54
C SER A 192 -19.86 7.02 1.37
N GLN A 193 -18.91 7.35 0.50
CA GLN A 193 -19.17 8.16 -0.71
C GLN A 193 -19.92 7.35 -1.79
N GLU A 194 -19.57 6.08 -1.96
CA GLU A 194 -20.25 5.20 -2.92
C GLU A 194 -21.72 4.92 -2.56
N GLY A 195 -22.06 4.96 -1.25
CA GLY A 195 -23.42 4.79 -0.75
C GLY A 195 -24.33 6.02 -0.83
N ASN A 196 -23.79 7.19 -1.19
CA ASN A 196 -24.54 8.44 -1.21
C ASN A 196 -24.64 8.97 -2.67
N PRO A 197 -25.68 8.59 -3.44
CA PRO A 197 -25.86 9.14 -4.77
C PRO A 197 -25.96 10.67 -4.66
N SER A 198 -25.13 11.39 -5.40
CA SER A 198 -25.20 12.85 -5.49
C SER A 198 -26.64 13.27 -5.67
N PRO A 199 -27.18 14.28 -4.96
CA PRO A 199 -28.50 14.79 -5.23
C PRO A 199 -28.54 15.23 -6.70
N SER A 200 -29.43 14.60 -7.46
CA SER A 200 -29.66 14.98 -8.85
C SER A 200 -30.03 16.48 -8.91
N PRO A 201 -29.48 17.25 -9.85
CA PRO A 201 -29.74 18.67 -10.00
C PRO A 201 -31.21 19.01 -10.27
#